data_bd80a8562d05eece17b63a275f672ea2
#
_entry.id   bd80a8562d05eece17b63a275f672ea2
#
_cell.length_a   1.000
_cell.length_b   1.000
_cell.length_c   1.000
_cell.angle_alpha   90.00
_cell.angle_beta   90.00
_cell.angle_gamma   90.00
#
_symmetry.space_group_name_H-M   'P 1'
#
loop_
_entity.id
_entity.type
_entity.pdbx_description
1 polymer ?
#
loop_
_entity_poly.entity_id
_entity_poly.type
_entity_poly.pdbx_seq_one_letter_code
_entity_poly.pdbx_strand_id
1 'polypeptide(L)'
;MRATRMLTATELEKKVVLAKEQGFTPFYVNAGAGTTVFGSFDPFDKIADICDRHGMWLHVDGSWGGAVVFSDNQKWRMAGAHRADSLTVNPHKMLGVPVTCSFLLTGDCRRFHRATSLKAG
;
A
#
# COMPACT_ATOMS: atom_id res chain seq x y z
N MET A 1 0.74 20.05 18.72
CA MET A 1 0.01 19.23 17.73
C MET A 1 1.02 18.39 16.97
N ARG A 2 1.12 17.07 17.21
CA ARG A 2 1.98 16.21 16.40
C ARG A 2 1.29 16.06 15.03
N ALA A 3 1.97 16.54 13.98
CA ALA A 3 1.53 16.37 12.62
C ALA A 3 1.22 14.88 12.34
N THR A 4 0.16 14.65 11.63
CA THR A 4 -0.21 13.34 11.07
C THR A 4 1.02 12.75 10.39
N ARG A 5 1.52 11.64 10.92
CA ARG A 5 2.77 11.05 10.44
C ARG A 5 2.48 10.25 9.17
N MET A 6 2.42 10.97 8.07
CA MET A 6 2.46 10.34 6.75
C MET A 6 3.87 9.75 6.53
N LEU A 7 3.93 8.62 5.89
CA LEU A 7 5.21 8.06 5.45
C LEU A 7 5.80 8.99 4.39
N THR A 8 6.96 9.58 4.66
CA THR A 8 7.64 10.37 3.64
C THR A 8 8.59 9.48 2.85
N ALA A 9 8.67 9.72 1.53
CA ALA A 9 9.59 8.98 0.65
C ALA A 9 11.04 9.07 1.16
N THR A 10 11.46 10.23 1.64
CA THR A 10 12.81 10.44 2.16
C THR A 10 13.09 9.59 3.42
N GLU A 11 12.13 9.48 4.33
CA GLU A 11 12.29 8.64 5.53
C GLU A 11 12.29 7.16 5.16
N LEU A 12 11.45 6.74 4.21
CA LEU A 12 11.44 5.36 3.71
C LEU A 12 12.80 5.00 3.09
N GLU A 13 13.31 5.83 2.18
CA GLU A 13 14.60 5.60 1.52
C GLU A 13 15.73 5.43 2.56
N LYS A 14 15.81 6.36 3.52
CA LYS A 14 16.82 6.27 4.59
C LYS A 14 16.72 4.97 5.39
N LYS A 15 15.51 4.53 5.72
CA LYS A 15 15.30 3.27 6.46
C LYS A 15 15.69 2.04 5.64
N VAL A 16 15.38 2.03 4.35
CA VAL A 16 15.74 0.94 3.45
C VAL A 16 17.26 0.81 3.32
N VAL A 17 17.95 1.94 3.10
CA VAL A 17 19.42 1.97 3.02
C VAL A 17 20.04 1.49 4.32
N LEU A 18 19.61 2.03 5.45
CA LEU A 18 20.12 1.63 6.78
C LEU A 18 19.90 0.15 7.05
N ALA A 19 18.72 -0.39 6.71
CA ALA A 19 18.44 -1.82 6.89
C ALA A 19 19.39 -2.69 6.06
N LYS A 20 19.68 -2.29 4.81
CA LYS A 20 20.66 -3.00 3.96
C LYS A 20 22.08 -2.94 4.51
N GLU A 21 22.50 -1.79 5.03
CA GLU A 21 23.81 -1.62 5.68
C GLU A 21 23.94 -2.52 6.92
N GLN A 22 22.85 -2.79 7.62
CA GLN A 22 22.77 -3.70 8.76
C GLN A 22 22.65 -5.19 8.36
N GLY A 23 22.68 -5.51 7.06
CA GLY A 23 22.59 -6.89 6.56
C GLY A 23 21.17 -7.43 6.42
N PHE A 24 20.14 -6.59 6.59
CA PHE A 24 18.75 -6.99 6.33
C PHE A 24 18.38 -6.88 4.84
N THR A 25 17.38 -7.65 4.43
CA THR A 25 16.81 -7.58 3.09
C THR A 25 15.39 -7.00 3.15
N PRO A 26 15.21 -5.70 2.96
CA PRO A 26 13.88 -5.11 2.83
C PRO A 26 13.17 -5.71 1.62
N PHE A 27 11.94 -6.18 1.78
CA PHE A 27 11.21 -6.87 0.72
C PHE A 27 9.76 -6.39 0.55
N TYR A 28 9.23 -5.63 1.52
CA TYR A 28 7.82 -5.26 1.56
C TYR A 28 7.62 -3.87 2.16
N VAL A 29 6.74 -3.08 1.55
CA VAL A 29 6.26 -1.79 2.06
C VAL A 29 4.74 -1.81 2.08
N ASN A 30 4.15 -1.39 3.20
CA ASN A 30 2.72 -1.12 3.32
C ASN A 30 2.49 0.39 3.35
N ALA A 31 1.85 0.92 2.29
CA ALA A 31 1.47 2.32 2.18
C ALA A 31 -0.03 2.50 2.50
N GLY A 32 -0.38 3.48 3.30
CA GLY A 32 -1.75 3.72 3.75
C GLY A 32 -2.54 4.60 2.78
N ALA A 33 -3.76 4.17 2.45
CA ALA A 33 -4.73 4.95 1.68
C ALA A 33 -5.95 5.27 2.56
N GLY A 34 -5.93 6.43 3.20
CA GLY A 34 -7.00 6.88 4.09
C GLY A 34 -6.99 6.10 5.42
N THR A 35 -6.02 6.42 6.28
CA THR A 35 -5.93 5.78 7.61
C THR A 35 -7.17 6.05 8.44
N THR A 36 -7.60 5.06 9.23
CA THR A 36 -8.87 5.08 9.99
C THR A 36 -9.03 6.31 10.89
N VAL A 37 -7.93 6.76 11.52
CA VAL A 37 -8.00 7.87 12.49
C VAL A 37 -7.79 9.23 11.83
N PHE A 38 -6.84 9.32 10.91
CA PHE A 38 -6.41 10.61 10.34
C PHE A 38 -6.85 10.82 8.90
N GLY A 39 -7.36 9.80 8.21
CA GLY A 39 -7.71 9.88 6.80
C GLY A 39 -6.52 10.24 5.89
N SER A 40 -5.28 9.96 6.33
CA SER A 40 -4.08 10.32 5.60
C SER A 40 -3.81 9.34 4.45
N PHE A 41 -3.26 9.87 3.36
CA PHE A 41 -2.84 9.10 2.20
C PHE A 41 -1.33 9.28 2.01
N ASP A 42 -0.63 8.18 1.81
CA ASP A 42 0.81 8.21 1.56
C ASP A 42 1.12 8.58 0.09
N PRO A 43 2.30 9.11 -0.21
CA PRO A 43 2.68 9.53 -1.57
C PRO A 43 3.07 8.31 -2.43
N PHE A 44 2.08 7.58 -2.97
CA PHE A 44 2.26 6.28 -3.63
C PHE A 44 3.28 6.28 -4.77
N ASP A 45 3.27 7.28 -5.66
CA ASP A 45 4.25 7.35 -6.76
C ASP A 45 5.69 7.37 -6.26
N LYS A 46 5.96 8.20 -5.26
CA LYS A 46 7.31 8.31 -4.69
C LYS A 46 7.72 7.04 -3.93
N ILE A 47 6.77 6.38 -3.29
CA ILE A 47 7.01 5.09 -2.60
C ILE A 47 7.26 4.00 -3.63
N ALA A 48 6.48 3.97 -4.72
CA ALA A 48 6.67 3.02 -5.82
C ALA A 48 8.05 3.14 -6.44
N ASP A 49 8.56 4.38 -6.68
CA ASP A 49 9.91 4.60 -7.18
C ASP A 49 10.98 3.96 -6.29
N ILE A 50 10.79 4.01 -4.97
CA ILE A 50 11.71 3.39 -4.00
C ILE A 50 11.57 1.87 -4.07
N CYS A 51 10.35 1.34 -4.09
CA CYS A 51 10.11 -0.08 -4.19
C CYS A 51 10.71 -0.68 -5.46
N ASP A 52 10.55 -0.01 -6.60
CA ASP A 52 11.14 -0.43 -7.88
C ASP A 52 12.67 -0.47 -7.82
N ARG A 53 13.32 0.58 -7.27
CA ARG A 53 14.79 0.63 -7.14
C ARG A 53 15.35 -0.45 -6.23
N HIS A 54 14.63 -0.82 -5.20
CA HIS A 54 15.09 -1.77 -4.18
C HIS A 54 14.53 -3.18 -4.33
N GLY A 55 13.68 -3.43 -5.34
CA GLY A 55 13.07 -4.74 -5.60
C GLY A 55 12.08 -5.17 -4.52
N MET A 56 11.37 -4.22 -3.91
CA MET A 56 10.43 -4.48 -2.83
C MET A 56 8.99 -4.59 -3.36
N TRP A 57 8.16 -5.38 -2.69
CA TRP A 57 6.73 -5.45 -2.92
C TRP A 57 6.04 -4.23 -2.32
N LEU A 58 5.29 -3.49 -3.12
CA LEU A 58 4.43 -2.41 -2.64
C LEU A 58 3.00 -2.92 -2.44
N HIS A 59 2.53 -2.86 -1.21
CA HIS A 59 1.12 -3.03 -0.87
C HIS A 59 0.48 -1.70 -0.51
N VAL A 60 -0.71 -1.42 -1.01
CA VAL A 60 -1.51 -0.27 -0.60
C VAL A 60 -2.68 -0.75 0.26
N ASP A 61 -2.67 -0.37 1.53
CA ASP A 61 -3.80 -0.59 2.42
C ASP A 61 -4.87 0.49 2.20
N GLY A 62 -5.78 0.21 1.30
CA GLY A 62 -6.97 0.99 1.00
C GLY A 62 -8.22 0.49 1.73
N SER A 63 -8.06 -0.30 2.78
CA SER A 63 -9.18 -0.90 3.54
C SER A 63 -10.24 0.12 3.94
N TRP A 64 -9.82 1.34 4.28
CA TRP A 64 -10.74 2.44 4.57
C TRP A 64 -10.87 3.39 3.39
N GLY A 65 -9.81 4.08 3.00
CA GLY A 65 -9.87 5.15 2.03
C GLY A 65 -9.77 4.74 0.57
N GLY A 66 -9.55 3.47 0.24
CA GLY A 66 -9.50 3.00 -1.15
C GLY A 66 -10.78 3.26 -1.94
N ALA A 67 -11.93 3.36 -1.24
CA ALA A 67 -13.21 3.68 -1.85
C ALA A 67 -13.29 5.10 -2.46
N VAL A 68 -12.36 6.00 -2.17
CA VAL A 68 -12.35 7.35 -2.76
C VAL A 68 -12.14 7.35 -4.28
N VAL A 69 -11.70 6.22 -4.87
CA VAL A 69 -11.60 6.06 -6.33
C VAL A 69 -12.94 6.25 -7.05
N PHE A 70 -14.05 6.02 -6.37
CA PHE A 70 -15.40 6.20 -6.91
C PHE A 70 -15.89 7.65 -6.82
N SER A 71 -15.12 8.57 -6.23
CA SER A 71 -15.47 9.97 -6.10
C SER A 71 -14.65 10.81 -7.08
N ASP A 72 -15.31 11.50 -8.00
CA ASP A 72 -14.62 12.40 -8.95
C ASP A 72 -13.81 13.50 -8.24
N ASN A 73 -14.28 13.94 -7.09
CA ASN A 73 -13.62 14.99 -6.31
C ASN A 73 -12.48 14.48 -5.41
N GLN A 74 -12.36 13.17 -5.18
CA GLN A 74 -11.39 12.62 -4.21
C GLN A 74 -10.46 11.56 -4.82
N LYS A 75 -10.76 11.02 -6.00
CA LYS A 75 -9.95 9.94 -6.64
C LYS A 75 -8.48 10.31 -6.85
N TRP A 76 -8.16 11.60 -6.94
CA TRP A 76 -6.79 12.08 -7.06
C TRP A 76 -5.89 11.67 -5.86
N ARG A 77 -6.49 11.41 -4.69
CA ARG A 77 -5.78 10.93 -3.51
C ARG A 77 -5.14 9.56 -3.71
N MET A 78 -5.64 8.78 -4.67
CA MET A 78 -5.11 7.47 -5.05
C MET A 78 -4.11 7.54 -6.22
N ALA A 79 -3.65 8.75 -6.59
CA ALA A 79 -2.63 8.90 -7.64
C ALA A 79 -1.39 8.06 -7.30
N GLY A 80 -0.93 7.26 -8.25
CA GLY A 80 0.19 6.34 -8.08
C GLY A 80 -0.17 4.96 -7.48
N ALA A 81 -1.34 4.78 -6.88
CA ALA A 81 -1.72 3.49 -6.30
C ALA A 81 -1.80 2.34 -7.32
N HIS A 82 -2.00 2.63 -8.60
CA HIS A 82 -2.00 1.65 -9.69
C HIS A 82 -0.63 0.96 -9.90
N ARG A 83 0.44 1.53 -9.34
CA ARG A 83 1.80 0.95 -9.37
C ARG A 83 2.01 -0.07 -8.26
N ALA A 84 1.08 -0.21 -7.33
CA ALA A 84 1.20 -1.20 -6.26
C ALA A 84 1.10 -2.63 -6.79
N ASP A 85 1.88 -3.54 -6.22
CA ASP A 85 1.80 -4.97 -6.51
C ASP A 85 0.51 -5.58 -5.96
N SER A 86 -0.02 -5.01 -4.87
CA SER A 86 -1.32 -5.42 -4.29
C SER A 86 -2.02 -4.26 -3.57
N LEU A 87 -3.35 -4.34 -3.53
CA LEU A 87 -4.22 -3.34 -2.90
C LEU A 87 -5.33 -4.04 -2.12
N THR A 88 -5.58 -3.61 -0.89
CA THR A 88 -6.75 -4.03 -0.10
C THR A 88 -7.83 -2.96 -0.12
N VAL A 89 -9.09 -3.38 -0.33
CA VAL A 89 -10.28 -2.51 -0.23
C VAL A 89 -11.38 -3.24 0.54
N ASN A 90 -12.01 -2.53 1.48
CA ASN A 90 -13.10 -3.09 2.30
C ASN A 90 -14.41 -2.32 2.06
N PRO A 91 -15.28 -2.77 1.13
CA PRO A 91 -16.54 -2.11 0.82
C PRO A 91 -17.49 -1.96 2.01
N HIS A 92 -17.43 -2.85 3.00
CA HIS A 92 -18.23 -2.75 4.23
C HIS A 92 -17.85 -1.55 5.13
N LYS A 93 -16.79 -0.81 4.78
CA LYS A 93 -16.40 0.43 5.47
C LYS A 93 -17.03 1.64 4.77
N MET A 94 -16.31 2.34 3.92
CA MET A 94 -16.78 3.59 3.32
C MET A 94 -17.92 3.43 2.29
N LEU A 95 -18.06 2.27 1.66
CA LEU A 95 -19.13 2.04 0.69
C LEU A 95 -20.44 1.54 1.31
N GLY A 96 -20.44 1.31 2.64
CA GLY A 96 -21.67 0.95 3.37
C GLY A 96 -22.27 -0.40 3.01
N VAL A 97 -21.49 -1.34 2.48
CA VAL A 97 -21.96 -2.71 2.22
C VAL A 97 -22.31 -3.37 3.55
N PRO A 98 -23.54 -3.92 3.74
CA PRO A 98 -24.01 -4.35 5.05
C PRO A 98 -23.39 -5.65 5.56
N VAL A 99 -22.75 -6.41 4.68
CA VAL A 99 -22.06 -7.66 5.02
C VAL A 99 -20.56 -7.44 4.95
N THR A 100 -19.81 -8.04 5.86
CA THR A 100 -18.34 -7.97 5.83
C THR A 100 -17.81 -8.44 4.48
N CYS A 101 -17.15 -7.54 3.80
CA CYS A 101 -16.64 -7.75 2.46
C CYS A 101 -15.26 -7.09 2.34
N SER A 102 -14.27 -7.87 1.92
CA SER A 102 -12.89 -7.40 1.73
C SER A 102 -12.33 -7.99 0.45
N PHE A 103 -11.61 -7.17 -0.29
CA PHE A 103 -10.93 -7.60 -1.50
C PHE A 103 -9.42 -7.36 -1.34
N LEU A 104 -8.64 -8.35 -1.76
CA LEU A 104 -7.23 -8.22 -2.03
C LEU A 104 -7.02 -8.31 -3.53
N LEU A 105 -6.60 -7.21 -4.12
CA LEU A 105 -6.39 -7.08 -5.56
C LEU A 105 -4.90 -7.15 -5.86
N THR A 106 -4.54 -7.75 -6.99
CA THR A 106 -3.16 -7.78 -7.49
C THR A 106 -3.15 -7.67 -9.01
N GLY A 107 -2.15 -6.97 -9.55
CA GLY A 107 -1.95 -6.86 -10.99
C GLY A 107 -1.30 -8.10 -11.62
N ASP A 108 -0.57 -8.90 -10.82
CA ASP A 108 0.09 -10.13 -11.26
C ASP A 108 -0.26 -11.31 -10.35
N CYS A 109 -1.29 -12.05 -10.75
CA CYS A 109 -1.73 -13.25 -10.04
C CYS A 109 -0.65 -14.33 -9.94
N ARG A 110 0.23 -14.46 -10.93
CA ARG A 110 1.30 -15.48 -10.93
C ARG A 110 2.38 -15.13 -9.90
N ARG A 111 2.79 -13.86 -9.86
CA ARG A 111 3.75 -13.37 -8.87
C ARG A 111 3.18 -13.52 -7.47
N PHE A 112 1.92 -13.12 -7.29
CA PHE A 112 1.22 -13.27 -6.02
C PHE A 112 1.11 -14.74 -5.59
N HIS A 113 0.70 -15.63 -6.50
CA HIS A 113 0.60 -17.07 -6.23
C HIS A 113 1.96 -17.65 -5.80
N ARG A 114 3.06 -17.31 -6.49
CA ARG A 114 4.40 -17.78 -6.10
C ARG A 114 4.82 -17.32 -4.70
N ALA A 115 4.44 -16.10 -4.32
CA ALA A 115 4.78 -15.55 -3.01
C ALA A 115 3.96 -16.15 -1.86
N THR A 116 2.75 -16.65 -2.15
CA THR A 116 1.81 -17.16 -1.14
C THR A 116 1.66 -18.68 -1.13
N SER A 117 2.16 -19.37 -2.14
CA SER A 117 2.05 -20.84 -2.23
C SER A 117 3.14 -21.52 -1.42
N LEU A 118 2.72 -22.38 -0.52
CA LEU A 118 3.60 -23.35 0.13
C LEU A 118 3.83 -24.52 -0.84
N LYS A 119 5.09 -24.84 -1.13
CA LYS A 119 5.41 -26.13 -1.75
C LYS A 119 5.26 -27.19 -0.68
N ALA A 120 4.30 -28.09 -0.86
CA ALA A 120 4.31 -29.34 -0.12
C ALA A 120 5.60 -30.09 -0.51
N GLY A 121 6.43 -30.39 0.48
CA GLY A 121 7.66 -31.17 0.31
C GLY A 121 7.36 -32.61 -0.06
#